data_7de75024ff96cf81ee997d6118f77b19
#
_entry.id   7de75024ff96cf81ee997d6118f77b19
#
_cell.length_a   1.000
_cell.length_b   1.000
_cell.length_c   1.000
_cell.angle_alpha   90.00
_cell.angle_beta   90.00
_cell.angle_gamma   90.00
#
_symmetry.space_group_name_H-M   'P 1'
#
loop_
_entity.id
_entity.type
_entity.pdbx_description
1 polymer ?
#
loop_
_entity_poly.entity_id
_entity_poly.type
_entity_poly.pdbx_seq_one_letter_code
_entity_poly.pdbx_strand_id
1 'polypeptide(L)'
;MKDVTIIGGGPAGLYASFYAGLRGMDVRIVDVQRELGGKMQIYPEKIIWDIGGVAPQSCYDILKNIIQQGLHFNPEVLLETKVTNIIKHDEHHFEIITADGQSLMSRAIILAIGAGIIKPLLLKIEGAERFELTNLHYVVQQYQKFKNKDVLISGAGNSALDWARDLSGYAKSVKLVYRKKDISGHEAMQNILDSLNVQKFPNSKIVQLKNTADDANKINEVVLENGETGETTIHRVDEVIISHGFERELTLLNDSDVTIQTVNDDYVYGEKNTCTSVPGIYACGDIVQHPAKVHLIASAFSDAAHAANSAKQYIDPSAPKEGYVSSHNDVFKEANRQFLPH
;
A
#
# COMPACT_ATOMS: atom_id res chain seq x y z
N MET A 1 -17.43 -2.46 22.79
CA MET A 1 -16.08 -1.85 22.83
C MET A 1 -15.06 -2.95 22.58
N LYS A 2 -14.16 -2.77 21.62
CA LYS A 2 -13.10 -3.76 21.28
C LYS A 2 -11.88 -3.59 22.19
N ASP A 3 -11.10 -4.66 22.37
CA ASP A 3 -9.82 -4.53 23.07
C ASP A 3 -8.84 -3.70 22.25
N VAL A 4 -8.74 -3.97 20.96
CA VAL A 4 -7.87 -3.21 20.06
C VAL A 4 -8.54 -2.96 18.72
N THR A 5 -8.46 -1.72 18.24
CA THR A 5 -8.81 -1.36 16.87
C THR A 5 -7.53 -1.07 16.07
N ILE A 6 -7.37 -1.75 14.94
CA ILE A 6 -6.26 -1.61 14.02
C ILE A 6 -6.75 -0.75 12.85
N ILE A 7 -6.09 0.38 12.63
CA ILE A 7 -6.41 1.28 11.52
C ILE A 7 -5.42 1.01 10.39
N GLY A 8 -5.93 0.41 9.31
CA GLY A 8 -5.18 -0.05 8.15
C GLY A 8 -5.07 -1.56 8.05
N GLY A 9 -5.61 -2.13 6.97
CA GLY A 9 -5.65 -3.56 6.64
C GLY A 9 -4.54 -4.03 5.70
N GLY A 10 -3.39 -3.32 5.68
CA GLY A 10 -2.19 -3.76 4.97
C GLY A 10 -1.44 -4.88 5.71
N PRO A 11 -0.26 -5.32 5.21
CA PRO A 11 0.51 -6.42 5.81
C PRO A 11 0.77 -6.26 7.31
N ALA A 12 1.14 -5.04 7.73
CA ALA A 12 1.36 -4.73 9.14
C ALA A 12 0.09 -4.90 9.99
N GLY A 13 -1.04 -4.33 9.53
CA GLY A 13 -2.32 -4.41 10.24
C GLY A 13 -2.87 -5.83 10.29
N LEU A 14 -2.75 -6.59 9.21
CA LEU A 14 -3.15 -7.99 9.15
C LEU A 14 -2.34 -8.85 10.13
N TYR A 15 -1.01 -8.66 10.17
CA TYR A 15 -0.20 -9.39 11.12
C TYR A 15 -0.42 -8.95 12.56
N ALA A 16 -0.69 -7.64 12.79
CA ALA A 16 -1.10 -7.15 14.11
C ALA A 16 -2.42 -7.79 14.57
N SER A 17 -3.38 -7.96 13.65
CA SER A 17 -4.65 -8.65 13.92
C SER A 17 -4.43 -10.11 14.34
N PHE A 18 -3.63 -10.84 13.57
CA PHE A 18 -3.27 -12.21 13.92
C PHE A 18 -2.62 -12.29 15.30
N TYR A 19 -1.61 -11.44 15.55
CA TYR A 19 -0.85 -11.52 16.79
C TYR A 19 -1.67 -11.03 18.00
N ALA A 20 -2.55 -10.06 17.83
CA ALA A 20 -3.49 -9.61 18.84
C ALA A 20 -4.51 -10.70 19.21
N GLY A 21 -5.06 -11.39 18.20
CA GLY A 21 -5.93 -12.55 18.39
C GLY A 21 -5.22 -13.72 19.09
N LEU A 22 -3.96 -14.00 18.72
CA LEU A 22 -3.10 -14.97 19.39
C LEU A 22 -2.95 -14.66 20.91
N ARG A 23 -2.99 -13.38 21.26
CA ARG A 23 -2.96 -12.88 22.66
C ARG A 23 -4.33 -12.83 23.33
N GLY A 24 -5.38 -13.34 22.67
CA GLY A 24 -6.75 -13.38 23.21
C GLY A 24 -7.45 -12.03 23.27
N MET A 25 -7.06 -11.06 22.43
CA MET A 25 -7.73 -9.76 22.34
C MET A 25 -8.88 -9.81 21.34
N ASP A 26 -9.96 -9.10 21.61
CA ASP A 26 -11.05 -8.85 20.67
C ASP A 26 -10.65 -7.73 19.71
N VAL A 27 -10.51 -8.06 18.42
CA VAL A 27 -9.88 -7.22 17.40
C VAL A 27 -10.90 -6.65 16.42
N ARG A 28 -10.69 -5.38 16.03
CA ARG A 28 -11.31 -4.77 14.86
C ARG A 28 -10.23 -4.25 13.91
N ILE A 29 -10.42 -4.48 12.60
CA ILE A 29 -9.66 -3.86 11.52
C ILE A 29 -10.56 -2.83 10.83
N VAL A 30 -10.05 -1.62 10.62
CA VAL A 30 -10.73 -0.57 9.85
C VAL A 30 -9.85 -0.18 8.69
N ASP A 31 -10.35 -0.26 7.46
CA ASP A 31 -9.62 0.17 6.27
C ASP A 31 -10.50 1.02 5.35
N VAL A 32 -9.90 2.03 4.74
CA VAL A 32 -10.56 2.90 3.76
C VAL A 32 -10.75 2.22 2.40
N GLN A 33 -10.00 1.18 2.12
CA GLN A 33 -10.05 0.43 0.87
C GLN A 33 -11.23 -0.55 0.85
N ARG A 34 -11.61 -0.98 -0.36
CA ARG A 34 -12.64 -2.01 -0.57
C ARG A 34 -12.17 -3.41 -0.22
N GLU A 35 -10.86 -3.61 -0.17
CA GLU A 35 -10.23 -4.91 0.07
C GLU A 35 -9.03 -4.75 0.98
N LEU A 36 -8.75 -5.78 1.78
CA LEU A 36 -7.56 -5.88 2.61
C LEU A 36 -6.31 -6.05 1.75
N GLY A 37 -5.16 -5.56 2.22
CA GLY A 37 -3.87 -5.75 1.55
C GLY A 37 -3.05 -4.48 1.39
N GLY A 38 -3.67 -3.32 1.50
CA GLY A 38 -2.99 -2.04 1.43
C GLY A 38 -2.20 -1.87 0.14
N LYS A 39 -0.97 -1.36 0.24
CA LYS A 39 -0.10 -1.06 -0.90
C LYS A 39 0.24 -2.30 -1.77
N MET A 40 0.20 -3.52 -1.23
CA MET A 40 0.47 -4.74 -2.02
C MET A 40 -0.54 -4.95 -3.16
N GLN A 41 -1.73 -4.41 -3.06
CA GLN A 41 -2.74 -4.41 -4.11
C GLN A 41 -2.32 -3.67 -5.39
N ILE A 42 -1.32 -2.78 -5.29
CA ILE A 42 -0.89 -1.94 -6.41
C ILE A 42 0.03 -2.70 -7.37
N TYR A 43 0.70 -3.77 -6.90
CA TYR A 43 1.68 -4.53 -7.69
C TYR A 43 1.54 -6.07 -7.52
N PRO A 44 0.36 -6.63 -7.79
CA PRO A 44 0.04 -8.03 -7.48
C PRO A 44 0.93 -9.05 -8.20
N GLU A 45 1.44 -8.73 -9.38
CA GLU A 45 2.28 -9.64 -10.19
C GLU A 45 3.80 -9.53 -9.93
N LYS A 46 4.24 -8.55 -9.11
CA LYS A 46 5.66 -8.44 -8.72
C LYS A 46 6.08 -9.66 -7.91
N ILE A 47 7.25 -10.20 -8.22
CA ILE A 47 7.82 -11.31 -7.45
C ILE A 47 8.55 -10.74 -6.22
N ILE A 48 8.16 -11.21 -5.06
CA ILE A 48 8.72 -10.83 -3.77
C ILE A 48 9.74 -11.89 -3.33
N TRP A 49 10.94 -11.44 -2.95
CA TRP A 49 12.08 -12.27 -2.57
C TRP A 49 12.51 -12.10 -1.12
N ASP A 50 12.11 -10.99 -0.48
CA ASP A 50 12.70 -10.46 0.75
C ASP A 50 11.84 -10.73 2.00
N ILE A 51 11.05 -11.80 1.97
CA ILE A 51 10.37 -12.33 3.15
C ILE A 51 11.06 -13.64 3.57
N GLY A 52 11.70 -13.62 4.73
CA GLY A 52 12.45 -14.77 5.25
C GLY A 52 11.59 -16.02 5.39
N GLY A 53 12.07 -17.17 4.89
CA GLY A 53 11.36 -18.46 4.95
C GLY A 53 10.24 -18.62 3.91
N VAL A 54 9.99 -17.63 3.06
CA VAL A 54 9.01 -17.70 1.97
C VAL A 54 9.76 -17.83 0.65
N ALA A 55 9.45 -18.85 -0.15
CA ALA A 55 9.98 -18.98 -1.50
C ALA A 55 9.51 -17.80 -2.38
N PRO A 56 10.31 -17.37 -3.38
CA PRO A 56 9.92 -16.30 -4.28
C PRO A 56 8.59 -16.63 -4.97
N GLN A 57 7.62 -15.73 -4.83
CA GLN A 57 6.29 -15.88 -5.44
C GLN A 57 5.65 -14.52 -5.67
N SER A 58 4.51 -14.51 -6.37
CA SER A 58 3.81 -13.27 -6.67
C SER A 58 3.37 -12.56 -5.39
N CYS A 59 3.34 -11.23 -5.46
CA CYS A 59 2.79 -10.41 -4.38
C CYS A 59 1.35 -10.80 -4.05
N TYR A 60 0.57 -11.20 -5.05
CA TYR A 60 -0.80 -11.67 -4.88
C TYR A 60 -0.89 -12.93 -4.01
N ASP A 61 -0.04 -13.95 -4.25
CA ASP A 61 -0.06 -15.20 -3.49
C ASP A 61 0.39 -14.97 -2.04
N ILE A 62 1.41 -14.14 -1.85
CA ILE A 62 1.86 -13.74 -0.51
C ILE A 62 0.73 -13.00 0.23
N LEU A 63 0.09 -12.04 -0.44
CA LEU A 63 -0.99 -11.25 0.15
C LEU A 63 -2.17 -12.14 0.56
N LYS A 64 -2.55 -13.10 -0.28
CA LYS A 64 -3.60 -14.07 0.05
C LYS A 64 -3.31 -14.80 1.36
N ASN A 65 -2.05 -15.24 1.53
CA ASN A 65 -1.64 -15.95 2.77
C ASN A 65 -1.65 -15.00 3.98
N ILE A 66 -1.21 -13.76 3.83
CA ILE A 66 -1.23 -12.75 4.91
C ILE A 66 -2.67 -12.43 5.32
N ILE A 67 -3.59 -12.28 4.36
CA ILE A 67 -5.02 -12.03 4.64
C ILE A 67 -5.61 -13.22 5.41
N GLN A 68 -5.38 -14.44 4.93
CA GLN A 68 -5.87 -15.66 5.61
C GLN A 68 -5.35 -15.73 7.06
N GLN A 69 -4.07 -15.43 7.27
CA GLN A 69 -3.46 -15.37 8.59
C GLN A 69 -4.07 -14.26 9.45
N GLY A 70 -4.20 -13.06 8.93
CA GLY A 70 -4.74 -11.88 9.64
C GLY A 70 -6.18 -12.05 10.10
N LEU A 71 -6.95 -12.84 9.37
CA LEU A 71 -8.36 -13.14 9.67
C LEU A 71 -8.55 -14.42 10.52
N HIS A 72 -7.49 -15.12 10.89
CA HIS A 72 -7.55 -16.42 11.57
C HIS A 72 -8.39 -16.42 12.87
N PHE A 73 -8.34 -15.35 13.65
CA PHE A 73 -9.09 -15.20 14.91
C PHE A 73 -10.40 -14.42 14.74
N ASN A 74 -10.95 -14.36 13.53
CA ASN A 74 -12.23 -13.73 13.21
C ASN A 74 -12.36 -12.29 13.73
N PRO A 75 -11.43 -11.37 13.41
CA PRO A 75 -11.58 -9.96 13.75
C PRO A 75 -12.83 -9.38 13.07
N GLU A 76 -13.42 -8.34 13.69
CA GLU A 76 -14.38 -7.51 12.99
C GLU A 76 -13.66 -6.70 11.91
N VAL A 77 -14.13 -6.71 10.66
CA VAL A 77 -13.53 -5.99 9.54
C VAL A 77 -14.51 -4.98 8.98
N LEU A 78 -14.10 -3.71 8.99
CA LEU A 78 -14.83 -2.58 8.41
C LEU A 78 -14.02 -2.03 7.24
N LEU A 79 -14.45 -2.32 6.03
CA LEU A 79 -13.88 -1.81 4.77
C LEU A 79 -14.62 -0.56 4.32
N GLU A 80 -14.07 0.16 3.32
CA GLU A 80 -14.61 1.43 2.81
C GLU A 80 -14.89 2.45 3.94
N THR A 81 -14.15 2.31 5.07
CA THR A 81 -14.38 3.08 6.28
C THR A 81 -13.17 3.96 6.57
N LYS A 82 -13.30 5.25 6.28
CA LYS A 82 -12.24 6.25 6.54
C LYS A 82 -12.35 6.74 7.98
N VAL A 83 -11.30 6.52 8.78
CA VAL A 83 -11.16 7.14 10.10
C VAL A 83 -10.69 8.60 9.91
N THR A 84 -11.36 9.53 10.61
CA THR A 84 -11.08 10.97 10.52
C THR A 84 -10.62 11.57 11.83
N ASN A 85 -10.96 10.97 12.98
CA ASN A 85 -10.58 11.49 14.27
C ASN A 85 -10.38 10.37 15.30
N ILE A 86 -9.51 10.58 16.27
CA ILE A 86 -9.30 9.76 17.44
C ILE A 86 -9.43 10.66 18.67
N ILE A 87 -10.31 10.28 19.59
CA ILE A 87 -10.54 10.97 20.85
C ILE A 87 -10.14 10.01 21.98
N LYS A 88 -9.37 10.49 22.94
CA LYS A 88 -9.03 9.76 24.15
C LYS A 88 -9.85 10.31 25.29
N HIS A 89 -10.82 9.53 25.80
CA HIS A 89 -11.65 9.91 26.93
C HIS A 89 -10.97 9.66 28.28
N ASP A 90 -10.32 8.47 28.40
CA ASP A 90 -9.54 8.08 29.57
C ASP A 90 -8.44 7.07 29.22
N GLU A 91 -7.87 6.40 30.20
CA GLU A 91 -6.71 5.53 30.03
C GLU A 91 -6.99 4.36 29.07
N HIS A 92 -8.17 3.73 29.15
CA HIS A 92 -8.53 2.56 28.32
C HIS A 92 -9.76 2.81 27.48
N HIS A 93 -10.03 4.05 27.10
CA HIS A 93 -11.25 4.43 26.44
C HIS A 93 -11.00 5.41 25.30
N PHE A 94 -10.88 4.86 24.11
CA PHE A 94 -10.72 5.62 22.88
C PHE A 94 -11.99 5.56 22.05
N GLU A 95 -12.35 6.68 21.45
CA GLU A 95 -13.39 6.81 20.45
C GLU A 95 -12.74 7.14 19.11
N ILE A 96 -13.11 6.35 18.09
CA ILE A 96 -12.61 6.47 16.73
C ILE A 96 -13.78 6.93 15.87
N ILE A 97 -13.67 8.11 15.28
CA ILE A 97 -14.72 8.69 14.44
C ILE A 97 -14.40 8.42 12.98
N THR A 98 -15.40 7.97 12.25
CA THR A 98 -15.32 7.71 10.82
C THR A 98 -15.91 8.87 10.00
N ALA A 99 -15.58 8.94 8.71
CA ALA A 99 -16.04 10.02 7.83
C ALA A 99 -17.57 10.04 7.63
N ASP A 100 -18.24 8.91 7.82
CA ASP A 100 -19.69 8.78 7.77
C ASP A 100 -20.37 9.03 9.15
N GLY A 101 -19.56 9.44 10.15
CA GLY A 101 -20.05 9.85 11.49
C GLY A 101 -20.28 8.69 12.46
N GLN A 102 -19.82 7.47 12.17
CA GLN A 102 -19.89 6.38 13.14
C GLN A 102 -18.86 6.61 14.25
N SER A 103 -19.20 6.18 15.47
CA SER A 103 -18.34 6.15 16.64
C SER A 103 -17.99 4.72 17.01
N LEU A 104 -16.70 4.41 17.02
CA LEU A 104 -16.16 3.07 17.27
C LEU A 104 -15.32 3.10 18.56
N MET A 105 -15.75 2.35 19.57
CA MET A 105 -15.07 2.32 20.86
C MET A 105 -14.00 1.24 20.94
N SER A 106 -12.83 1.58 21.54
CA SER A 106 -11.68 0.67 21.70
C SER A 106 -10.89 0.96 22.97
N ARG A 107 -10.24 -0.07 23.53
CA ARG A 107 -9.35 0.08 24.69
C ARG A 107 -7.93 0.48 24.33
N ALA A 108 -7.48 0.10 23.12
CA ALA A 108 -6.19 0.48 22.53
C ALA A 108 -6.33 0.63 21.01
N ILE A 109 -5.37 1.30 20.38
CA ILE A 109 -5.33 1.54 18.93
C ILE A 109 -3.96 1.14 18.38
N ILE A 110 -3.94 0.49 17.21
CA ILE A 110 -2.73 0.24 16.43
C ILE A 110 -2.88 0.96 15.09
N LEU A 111 -2.01 1.93 14.83
CA LEU A 111 -1.92 2.61 13.55
C LEU A 111 -1.06 1.79 12.59
N ALA A 112 -1.69 1.24 11.55
CA ALA A 112 -1.05 0.46 10.49
C ALA A 112 -1.33 1.05 9.11
N ILE A 113 -1.45 2.38 9.04
CA ILE A 113 -1.90 3.16 7.88
C ILE A 113 -0.86 3.27 6.76
N GLY A 114 0.30 2.64 6.91
CA GLY A 114 1.36 2.63 5.89
C GLY A 114 1.87 4.04 5.59
N ALA A 115 1.83 4.45 4.33
CA ALA A 115 2.17 5.80 3.91
C ALA A 115 0.94 6.75 3.86
N GLY A 116 -0.13 6.41 4.58
CA GLY A 116 -1.41 7.11 4.47
C GLY A 116 -2.28 6.59 3.32
N ILE A 117 -3.39 7.28 3.05
CA ILE A 117 -4.23 6.96 1.90
C ILE A 117 -3.48 7.36 0.64
N ILE A 118 -3.16 6.39 -0.21
CA ILE A 118 -2.39 6.59 -1.43
C ILE A 118 -3.37 6.76 -2.59
N LYS A 119 -3.35 7.93 -3.22
CA LYS A 119 -4.10 8.21 -4.45
C LYS A 119 -3.10 8.48 -5.58
N PRO A 120 -3.22 7.85 -6.76
CA PRO A 120 -2.36 8.18 -7.88
C PRO A 120 -2.57 9.64 -8.30
N LEU A 121 -1.47 10.29 -8.66
CA LEU A 121 -1.54 11.61 -9.29
C LEU A 121 -2.14 11.48 -10.69
N LEU A 122 -3.33 12.02 -10.85
CA LEU A 122 -4.09 11.93 -12.10
C LEU A 122 -3.44 12.79 -13.21
N LEU A 123 -3.67 12.38 -14.44
CA LEU A 123 -3.28 13.15 -15.62
C LEU A 123 -4.21 14.35 -15.76
N LYS A 124 -3.66 15.56 -15.55
CA LYS A 124 -4.42 16.81 -15.59
C LYS A 124 -4.55 17.33 -17.04
N ILE A 125 -5.32 16.62 -17.84
CA ILE A 125 -5.68 17.00 -19.23
C ILE A 125 -7.20 16.90 -19.34
N GLU A 126 -7.83 17.89 -19.97
CA GLU A 126 -9.28 17.95 -20.18
C GLU A 126 -9.78 16.68 -20.87
N GLY A 127 -10.79 16.04 -20.31
CA GLY A 127 -11.43 14.84 -20.82
C GLY A 127 -10.62 13.55 -20.64
N ALA A 128 -9.53 13.54 -19.85
CA ALA A 128 -8.74 12.33 -19.59
C ALA A 128 -9.53 11.28 -18.79
N GLU A 129 -10.42 11.73 -17.90
CA GLU A 129 -11.20 10.90 -16.99
C GLU A 129 -12.08 9.86 -17.73
N ARG A 130 -12.55 10.18 -18.92
CA ARG A 130 -13.37 9.24 -19.72
C ARG A 130 -12.65 7.97 -20.16
N PHE A 131 -11.30 8.00 -20.17
CA PHE A 131 -10.47 6.87 -20.60
C PHE A 131 -10.06 5.95 -19.44
N GLU A 132 -10.29 6.34 -18.19
CA GLU A 132 -9.85 5.62 -17.00
C GLU A 132 -10.51 4.24 -16.83
N LEU A 133 -11.71 4.08 -17.36
CA LEU A 133 -12.42 2.80 -17.37
C LEU A 133 -11.99 1.87 -18.53
N THR A 134 -11.17 2.36 -19.45
CA THR A 134 -10.77 1.63 -20.66
C THR A 134 -9.28 1.37 -20.71
N ASN A 135 -8.49 2.30 -21.24
CA ASN A 135 -7.08 2.10 -21.53
C ASN A 135 -6.14 3.24 -21.05
N LEU A 136 -6.60 4.04 -20.09
CA LEU A 136 -5.77 4.92 -19.28
C LEU A 136 -5.60 4.33 -17.89
N HIS A 137 -4.38 4.01 -17.51
CA HIS A 137 -4.07 3.30 -16.27
C HIS A 137 -3.16 4.14 -15.36
N TYR A 138 -3.41 4.07 -14.05
CA TYR A 138 -2.54 4.63 -13.02
C TYR A 138 -1.80 3.54 -12.24
N VAL A 139 -2.21 2.29 -12.42
CA VAL A 139 -1.65 1.09 -11.79
C VAL A 139 -1.67 -0.06 -12.78
N VAL A 140 -0.64 -0.89 -12.78
CA VAL A 140 -0.56 -2.10 -13.60
C VAL A 140 -0.90 -3.31 -12.73
N GLN A 141 -2.11 -3.83 -12.88
CA GLN A 141 -2.60 -4.97 -12.09
C GLN A 141 -2.40 -6.32 -12.79
N GLN A 142 -2.41 -6.37 -14.13
CA GLN A 142 -2.33 -7.59 -14.92
C GLN A 142 -1.48 -7.36 -16.16
N TYR A 143 -0.29 -7.96 -16.22
CA TYR A 143 0.62 -7.82 -17.39
C TYR A 143 0.00 -8.37 -18.68
N GLN A 144 -0.82 -9.40 -18.60
CA GLN A 144 -1.47 -10.01 -19.74
C GLN A 144 -2.38 -9.04 -20.52
N LYS A 145 -2.93 -8.01 -19.86
CA LYS A 145 -3.71 -6.94 -20.54
C LYS A 145 -2.90 -6.17 -21.57
N PHE A 146 -1.59 -6.10 -21.41
CA PHE A 146 -0.66 -5.35 -22.27
C PHE A 146 -0.01 -6.22 -23.34
N LYS A 147 -0.34 -7.52 -23.41
CA LYS A 147 0.27 -8.45 -24.37
C LYS A 147 0.00 -8.03 -25.82
N ASN A 148 1.08 -7.95 -26.61
CA ASN A 148 1.07 -7.56 -28.03
C ASN A 148 0.49 -6.15 -28.29
N LYS A 149 0.50 -5.25 -27.32
CA LYS A 149 0.00 -3.88 -27.43
C LYS A 149 1.12 -2.84 -27.48
N ASP A 150 0.84 -1.71 -28.13
CA ASP A 150 1.69 -0.53 -28.11
C ASP A 150 1.39 0.26 -26.83
N VAL A 151 2.33 0.26 -25.87
CA VAL A 151 2.16 0.84 -24.52
C VAL A 151 2.96 2.14 -24.40
N LEU A 152 2.33 3.20 -23.88
CA LEU A 152 3.00 4.44 -23.52
C LEU A 152 2.95 4.62 -22.00
N ILE A 153 4.11 4.84 -21.38
CA ILE A 153 4.26 5.11 -19.95
C ILE A 153 4.72 6.54 -19.77
N SER A 154 3.97 7.32 -19.00
CA SER A 154 4.34 8.69 -18.64
C SER A 154 4.86 8.76 -17.21
N GLY A 155 6.16 9.04 -17.06
CA GLY A 155 6.87 9.13 -15.79
C GLY A 155 8.34 8.78 -15.92
N ALA A 156 9.15 9.15 -14.91
CA ALA A 156 10.60 8.89 -14.88
C ALA A 156 11.09 8.39 -13.50
N GLY A 157 10.20 8.14 -12.57
CA GLY A 157 10.51 7.56 -11.27
C GLY A 157 10.65 6.03 -11.34
N ASN A 158 11.08 5.41 -10.23
CA ASN A 158 11.33 3.97 -10.16
C ASN A 158 10.13 3.13 -10.64
N SER A 159 8.89 3.50 -10.27
CA SER A 159 7.70 2.77 -10.71
C SER A 159 7.52 2.80 -12.23
N ALA A 160 7.77 3.94 -12.90
CA ALA A 160 7.68 4.04 -14.36
C ALA A 160 8.71 3.15 -15.05
N LEU A 161 9.93 3.13 -14.53
CA LEU A 161 11.04 2.32 -15.06
C LEU A 161 10.78 0.83 -14.85
N ASP A 162 10.26 0.47 -13.69
CA ASP A 162 9.87 -0.90 -13.38
C ASP A 162 8.78 -1.39 -14.36
N TRP A 163 7.72 -0.59 -14.58
CA TRP A 163 6.69 -0.93 -15.55
C TRP A 163 7.24 -1.05 -16.97
N ALA A 164 8.14 -0.14 -17.36
CA ALA A 164 8.76 -0.19 -18.68
C ALA A 164 9.57 -1.49 -18.87
N ARG A 165 10.35 -1.89 -17.86
CA ARG A 165 11.09 -3.15 -17.86
C ARG A 165 10.17 -4.35 -17.92
N ASP A 166 9.21 -4.44 -17.01
CA ASP A 166 8.37 -5.62 -16.88
C ASP A 166 7.46 -5.81 -18.09
N LEU A 167 6.87 -4.71 -18.60
CA LEU A 167 6.00 -4.78 -19.77
C LEU A 167 6.74 -4.99 -21.09
N SER A 168 8.04 -4.70 -21.19
CA SER A 168 8.81 -4.97 -22.40
C SER A 168 8.84 -6.44 -22.81
N GLY A 169 8.61 -7.36 -21.85
CA GLY A 169 8.48 -8.80 -22.12
C GLY A 169 7.09 -9.24 -22.60
N TYR A 170 6.08 -8.37 -22.52
CA TYR A 170 4.69 -8.67 -22.89
C TYR A 170 4.18 -7.82 -24.03
N ALA A 171 4.47 -6.52 -24.00
CA ALA A 171 4.00 -5.55 -24.97
C ALA A 171 4.68 -5.72 -26.32
N LYS A 172 4.02 -5.26 -27.38
CA LYS A 172 4.59 -5.16 -28.72
C LYS A 172 5.65 -4.06 -28.79
N SER A 173 5.40 -2.92 -28.14
CA SER A 173 6.36 -1.83 -27.97
C SER A 173 6.09 -1.09 -26.66
N VAL A 174 7.15 -0.52 -26.09
CA VAL A 174 7.05 0.34 -24.88
C VAL A 174 7.69 1.68 -25.19
N LYS A 175 6.92 2.75 -24.93
CA LYS A 175 7.35 4.16 -25.03
C LYS A 175 7.37 4.77 -23.65
N LEU A 176 8.48 5.41 -23.25
CA LEU A 176 8.64 6.08 -21.97
C LEU A 176 8.78 7.59 -22.18
N VAL A 177 7.81 8.34 -21.65
CA VAL A 177 7.72 9.81 -21.79
C VAL A 177 7.98 10.48 -20.46
N TYR A 178 8.86 11.48 -20.43
CA TYR A 178 9.18 12.18 -19.19
C TYR A 178 9.64 13.62 -19.43
N ARG A 179 9.30 14.51 -18.47
CA ARG A 179 9.50 15.97 -18.56
C ARG A 179 10.93 16.44 -18.35
N LYS A 180 11.77 15.63 -17.71
CA LYS A 180 13.17 15.95 -17.44
C LYS A 180 14.04 15.49 -18.61
N LYS A 181 15.25 16.05 -18.69
CA LYS A 181 16.27 15.61 -19.63
C LYS A 181 16.73 14.18 -19.29
N ASP A 182 16.93 13.93 -18.01
CA ASP A 182 17.42 12.66 -17.49
C ASP A 182 16.38 11.93 -16.65
N ILE A 183 16.48 10.63 -16.64
CA ILE A 183 15.63 9.74 -15.83
C ILE A 183 16.11 9.82 -14.38
N SER A 184 15.20 9.98 -13.44
CA SER A 184 15.53 10.07 -12.00
C SER A 184 15.64 8.71 -11.28
N GLY A 185 15.53 7.60 -12.00
CA GLY A 185 15.67 6.24 -11.45
C GLY A 185 17.11 5.77 -11.31
N HIS A 186 17.30 4.57 -10.71
CA HIS A 186 18.62 3.99 -10.55
C HIS A 186 19.35 3.80 -11.89
N GLU A 187 20.65 4.15 -11.93
CA GLU A 187 21.48 4.07 -13.14
C GLU A 187 21.49 2.67 -13.80
N ALA A 188 21.52 1.62 -12.98
CA ALA A 188 21.43 0.25 -13.45
C ALA A 188 20.14 -0.03 -14.25
N MET A 189 19.03 0.61 -13.88
CA MET A 189 17.76 0.46 -14.57
C MET A 189 17.76 1.14 -15.95
N GLN A 190 18.47 2.26 -16.10
CA GLN A 190 18.60 2.96 -17.38
C GLN A 190 19.29 2.05 -18.42
N ASN A 191 20.38 1.39 -18.01
CA ASN A 191 21.12 0.45 -18.86
C ASN A 191 20.26 -0.76 -19.28
N ILE A 192 19.44 -1.26 -18.36
CA ILE A 192 18.49 -2.35 -18.66
C ILE A 192 17.47 -1.89 -19.71
N LEU A 193 16.87 -0.71 -19.57
CA LEU A 193 15.88 -0.20 -20.52
C LEU A 193 16.46 0.01 -21.92
N ASP A 194 17.73 0.40 -22.01
CA ASP A 194 18.43 0.51 -23.30
C ASP A 194 18.57 -0.85 -24.00
N SER A 195 18.86 -1.91 -23.23
CA SER A 195 18.95 -3.28 -23.74
C SER A 195 17.61 -3.86 -24.18
N LEU A 196 16.49 -3.37 -23.60
CA LEU A 196 15.12 -3.83 -23.87
C LEU A 196 14.43 -3.07 -25.02
N ASN A 197 15.15 -2.19 -25.72
CA ASN A 197 14.62 -1.41 -26.85
C ASN A 197 13.40 -0.54 -26.48
N VAL A 198 13.36 0.00 -25.26
CA VAL A 198 12.33 0.94 -24.82
C VAL A 198 12.59 2.31 -25.47
N GLN A 199 11.62 2.82 -26.22
CA GLN A 199 11.71 4.14 -26.85
C GLN A 199 11.55 5.23 -25.81
N LYS A 200 12.54 6.13 -25.67
CA LYS A 200 12.57 7.21 -24.68
C LYS A 200 12.24 8.56 -25.32
N PHE A 201 11.37 9.33 -24.69
CA PHE A 201 10.97 10.69 -25.09
C PHE A 201 11.27 11.63 -23.92
N PRO A 202 12.53 12.11 -23.79
CA PRO A 202 12.92 13.10 -22.79
C PRO A 202 12.29 14.46 -23.08
N ASN A 203 12.32 15.35 -22.08
CA ASN A 203 11.80 16.72 -22.16
C ASN A 203 10.37 16.81 -22.72
N SER A 204 9.59 15.75 -22.59
CA SER A 204 8.29 15.63 -23.24
C SER A 204 7.17 15.37 -22.23
N LYS A 205 5.99 15.86 -22.55
CA LYS A 205 4.76 15.66 -21.76
C LYS A 205 3.59 15.29 -22.68
N ILE A 206 2.62 14.57 -22.16
CA ILE A 206 1.34 14.35 -22.83
C ILE A 206 0.54 15.67 -22.76
N VAL A 207 0.06 16.14 -23.90
CA VAL A 207 -0.78 17.37 -23.99
C VAL A 207 -2.18 17.08 -24.49
N GLN A 208 -2.39 15.94 -25.18
CA GLN A 208 -3.72 15.53 -25.64
C GLN A 208 -3.81 14.01 -25.75
N LEU A 209 -4.98 13.48 -25.42
CA LEU A 209 -5.40 12.11 -25.70
C LEU A 209 -6.46 12.15 -26.79
N LYS A 210 -6.28 11.35 -27.85
CA LYS A 210 -7.26 11.23 -28.95
C LYS A 210 -7.89 9.85 -28.94
N ASN A 211 -9.20 9.81 -29.11
CA ASN A 211 -9.97 8.59 -29.16
C ASN A 211 -10.05 8.00 -30.57
N THR A 212 -10.47 6.74 -30.67
CA THR A 212 -10.81 6.10 -31.94
C THR A 212 -12.09 6.72 -32.51
N ALA A 213 -12.30 6.59 -33.82
CA ALA A 213 -13.55 7.01 -34.43
C ALA A 213 -14.77 6.20 -33.94
N ASP A 214 -14.54 4.92 -33.60
CA ASP A 214 -15.58 3.96 -33.22
C ASP A 214 -15.87 3.93 -31.72
N ASP A 215 -14.95 4.43 -30.88
CA ASP A 215 -15.08 4.43 -29.43
C ASP A 215 -14.53 5.73 -28.82
N ALA A 216 -15.42 6.60 -28.39
CA ALA A 216 -15.08 7.89 -27.77
C ALA A 216 -14.34 7.74 -26.42
N ASN A 217 -14.42 6.57 -25.78
CA ASN A 217 -13.84 6.31 -24.47
C ASN A 217 -12.53 5.51 -24.55
N LYS A 218 -12.00 5.27 -25.75
CA LYS A 218 -10.77 4.53 -25.96
C LYS A 218 -9.72 5.37 -26.68
N ILE A 219 -8.55 5.51 -26.04
CA ILE A 219 -7.38 6.19 -26.63
C ILE A 219 -6.82 5.35 -27.77
N ASN A 220 -6.46 5.98 -28.88
CA ASN A 220 -5.66 5.38 -29.95
C ASN A 220 -4.42 6.21 -30.31
N GLU A 221 -4.39 7.49 -29.97
CA GLU A 221 -3.25 8.37 -30.20
C GLU A 221 -2.99 9.27 -28.98
N VAL A 222 -1.72 9.54 -28.74
CA VAL A 222 -1.25 10.48 -27.73
C VAL A 222 -0.44 11.57 -28.44
N VAL A 223 -0.76 12.84 -28.11
CA VAL A 223 0.04 13.98 -28.57
C VAL A 223 1.05 14.32 -27.48
N LEU A 224 2.31 14.29 -27.84
CA LEU A 224 3.44 14.70 -27.00
C LEU A 224 3.92 16.07 -27.43
N GLU A 225 4.22 16.94 -26.46
CA GLU A 225 4.87 18.23 -26.65
C GLU A 225 6.27 18.17 -26.02
N ASN A 226 7.28 18.53 -26.81
CA ASN A 226 8.62 18.72 -26.30
C ASN A 226 8.71 20.08 -25.59
N GLY A 227 9.08 20.07 -24.29
CA GLY A 227 9.11 21.28 -23.45
C GLY A 227 10.23 22.27 -23.79
N GLU A 228 11.26 21.88 -24.54
CA GLU A 228 12.35 22.75 -24.98
C GLU A 228 12.04 23.42 -26.33
N THR A 229 11.52 22.65 -27.29
CA THR A 229 11.27 23.12 -28.65
C THR A 229 9.83 23.57 -28.89
N GLY A 230 8.88 23.13 -28.06
CA GLY A 230 7.44 23.32 -28.27
C GLY A 230 6.88 22.47 -29.41
N GLU A 231 7.69 21.63 -30.04
CA GLU A 231 7.27 20.76 -31.13
C GLU A 231 6.32 19.66 -30.61
N THR A 232 5.27 19.38 -31.38
CA THR A 232 4.32 18.32 -31.04
C THR A 232 4.46 17.15 -31.97
N THR A 233 4.39 15.93 -31.42
CA THR A 233 4.40 14.66 -32.16
C THR A 233 3.21 13.80 -31.77
N ILE A 234 2.71 13.00 -32.72
CA ILE A 234 1.57 12.12 -32.53
C ILE A 234 2.05 10.67 -32.52
N HIS A 235 1.65 9.92 -31.50
CA HIS A 235 2.03 8.52 -31.30
C HIS A 235 0.80 7.63 -31.19
N ARG A 236 0.73 6.59 -32.00
CA ARG A 236 -0.27 5.53 -31.83
C ARG A 236 0.05 4.71 -30.62
N VAL A 237 -1.00 4.37 -29.87
CA VAL A 237 -0.95 3.59 -28.63
C VAL A 237 -2.21 2.76 -28.48
N ASP A 238 -2.09 1.62 -27.80
CA ASP A 238 -3.21 0.80 -27.39
C ASP A 238 -3.52 1.02 -25.88
N GLU A 239 -2.51 1.30 -25.09
CA GLU A 239 -2.61 1.48 -23.63
C GLU A 239 -1.72 2.64 -23.16
N VAL A 240 -2.20 3.41 -22.20
CA VAL A 240 -1.45 4.52 -21.58
C VAL A 240 -1.38 4.30 -20.07
N ILE A 241 -0.17 4.40 -19.52
CA ILE A 241 0.09 4.28 -18.08
C ILE A 241 0.63 5.60 -17.56
N ILE A 242 -0.01 6.17 -16.56
CA ILE A 242 0.44 7.38 -15.87
C ILE A 242 1.12 7.00 -14.56
N SER A 243 2.42 7.25 -14.46
CA SER A 243 3.24 6.96 -13.29
C SER A 243 3.90 8.25 -12.78
N HIS A 244 3.08 9.23 -12.40
CA HIS A 244 3.50 10.54 -11.93
C HIS A 244 3.76 10.60 -10.42
N GLY A 245 3.55 9.48 -9.71
CA GLY A 245 3.61 9.39 -8.26
C GLY A 245 2.23 9.32 -7.62
N PHE A 246 2.21 9.48 -6.31
CA PHE A 246 1.01 9.37 -5.49
C PHE A 246 0.92 10.55 -4.52
N GLU A 247 -0.28 11.03 -4.28
CA GLU A 247 -0.58 11.87 -3.11
C GLU A 247 -0.73 10.98 -1.88
N ARG A 248 -0.23 11.47 -0.76
CA ARG A 248 -0.41 10.86 0.55
C ARG A 248 -1.36 11.71 1.37
N GLU A 249 -2.40 11.10 1.87
CA GLU A 249 -3.32 11.77 2.78
C GLU A 249 -3.09 11.23 4.20
N LEU A 250 -2.61 12.10 5.09
CA LEU A 250 -2.31 11.82 6.49
C LEU A 250 -3.20 12.64 7.45
N THR A 251 -4.39 13.02 7.00
CA THR A 251 -5.33 13.87 7.76
C THR A 251 -5.63 13.29 9.13
N LEU A 252 -5.68 11.96 9.28
CA LEU A 252 -5.89 11.31 10.57
C LEU A 252 -4.84 11.72 11.63
N LEU A 253 -3.58 11.89 11.24
CA LEU A 253 -2.52 12.27 12.18
C LEU A 253 -2.54 13.76 12.51
N ASN A 254 -2.97 14.59 11.57
CA ASN A 254 -2.94 16.05 11.69
C ASN A 254 -4.20 16.62 12.34
N ASP A 255 -5.35 15.98 12.08
CA ASP A 255 -6.67 16.54 12.43
C ASP A 255 -7.32 15.84 13.64
N SER A 256 -6.66 14.79 14.20
CA SER A 256 -7.18 14.10 15.39
C SER A 256 -7.07 14.93 16.67
N ASP A 257 -8.01 14.77 17.59
CA ASP A 257 -7.99 15.40 18.91
C ASP A 257 -6.79 14.93 19.76
N VAL A 258 -6.27 13.73 19.49
CA VAL A 258 -5.02 13.24 20.09
C VAL A 258 -3.82 13.73 19.29
N THR A 259 -2.88 14.42 19.95
CA THR A 259 -1.63 14.85 19.30
C THR A 259 -0.59 13.74 19.35
N ILE A 260 -0.33 13.10 18.21
CA ILE A 260 0.69 12.07 18.07
C ILE A 260 1.97 12.72 17.53
N GLN A 261 3.12 12.48 18.20
CA GLN A 261 4.40 13.01 17.75
C GLN A 261 4.80 12.37 16.40
N THR A 262 5.16 13.24 15.45
CA THR A 262 5.60 12.84 14.11
C THR A 262 7.07 13.20 13.85
N VAL A 263 7.64 12.56 12.84
CA VAL A 263 8.97 12.85 12.27
C VAL A 263 8.77 13.33 10.84
N ASN A 264 9.30 14.51 10.52
CA ASN A 264 9.19 15.15 9.21
C ASN A 264 7.73 15.32 8.71
N ASP A 265 6.79 15.44 9.63
CA ASP A 265 5.33 15.54 9.39
C ASP A 265 4.69 14.35 8.64
N ASP A 266 5.49 13.33 8.30
CA ASP A 266 5.09 12.20 7.45
C ASP A 266 4.99 10.86 8.17
N TYR A 267 5.67 10.71 9.32
CA TYR A 267 5.78 9.43 10.02
C TYR A 267 5.50 9.59 11.51
N VAL A 268 4.87 8.61 12.11
CA VAL A 268 4.70 8.53 13.56
C VAL A 268 6.06 8.21 14.19
N TYR A 269 6.49 9.03 15.14
CA TYR A 269 7.67 8.73 15.94
C TYR A 269 7.39 7.53 16.84
N GLY A 270 8.14 6.44 16.62
CA GLY A 270 8.09 5.22 17.40
C GLY A 270 9.15 5.26 18.50
N GLU A 271 8.71 5.35 19.75
CA GLU A 271 9.57 5.05 20.89
C GLU A 271 9.80 3.52 20.99
N LYS A 272 10.25 3.07 22.14
CA LYS A 272 10.50 1.64 22.38
C LYS A 272 9.33 0.79 21.90
N ASN A 273 9.64 -0.19 21.02
CA ASN A 273 8.69 -1.21 20.57
C ASN A 273 7.41 -0.65 19.93
N THR A 274 7.53 0.36 19.07
CA THR A 274 6.40 0.91 18.31
C THR A 274 5.38 1.72 19.14
N CYS A 275 5.70 2.07 20.38
CA CYS A 275 4.90 2.97 21.20
C CYS A 275 4.93 4.39 20.61
N THR A 276 3.77 5.02 20.53
CA THR A 276 3.68 6.44 20.16
C THR A 276 3.80 7.34 21.40
N SER A 277 3.77 8.66 21.22
CA SER A 277 3.72 9.62 22.31
C SER A 277 2.43 9.57 23.16
N VAL A 278 1.40 8.85 22.67
CA VAL A 278 0.10 8.72 23.33
C VAL A 278 -0.04 7.30 23.91
N PRO A 279 -0.05 7.13 25.25
CA PRO A 279 -0.25 5.82 25.86
C PRO A 279 -1.58 5.19 25.41
N GLY A 280 -1.50 3.92 24.95
CA GLY A 280 -2.62 3.18 24.39
C GLY A 280 -2.75 3.26 22.87
N ILE A 281 -1.93 4.11 22.21
CA ILE A 281 -1.82 4.17 20.76
C ILE A 281 -0.43 3.69 20.35
N TYR A 282 -0.39 2.76 19.42
CA TYR A 282 0.81 2.12 18.87
C TYR A 282 0.85 2.29 17.36
N ALA A 283 2.03 2.16 16.75
CA ALA A 283 2.18 2.26 15.29
C ALA A 283 3.05 1.12 14.75
N CYS A 284 2.73 0.58 13.57
CA CYS A 284 3.50 -0.49 12.95
C CYS A 284 3.51 -0.37 11.42
N GLY A 285 4.53 -0.96 10.79
CA GLY A 285 4.73 -0.89 9.34
C GLY A 285 5.32 0.43 8.88
N ASP A 286 5.02 0.84 7.65
CA ASP A 286 5.68 2.00 7.01
C ASP A 286 5.38 3.35 7.66
N ILE A 287 4.31 3.43 8.46
CA ILE A 287 3.96 4.69 9.15
C ILE A 287 4.88 4.99 10.34
N VAL A 288 5.47 3.98 10.97
CA VAL A 288 6.34 4.20 12.13
C VAL A 288 7.78 4.44 11.72
N GLN A 289 8.42 5.43 12.32
CA GLN A 289 9.84 5.74 12.15
C GLN A 289 10.56 5.64 13.49
N HIS A 290 11.63 4.86 13.52
CA HIS A 290 12.56 4.72 14.65
C HIS A 290 13.99 4.43 14.11
N PRO A 291 15.06 4.56 14.93
CA PRO A 291 16.44 4.44 14.45
C PRO A 291 16.80 3.11 13.75
N ALA A 292 16.12 2.02 14.12
CA ALA A 292 16.35 0.69 13.54
C ALA A 292 15.34 0.33 12.44
N LYS A 293 14.56 1.30 11.92
CA LYS A 293 13.51 1.03 10.94
C LYS A 293 14.08 0.61 9.60
N VAL A 294 13.53 -0.50 9.07
CA VAL A 294 13.73 -0.96 7.70
C VAL A 294 12.35 -1.05 7.03
N HIS A 295 12.20 -0.43 5.86
CA HIS A 295 10.93 -0.41 5.13
C HIS A 295 10.76 -1.66 4.26
N LEU A 296 10.50 -2.81 4.90
CA LEU A 296 10.23 -4.11 4.28
C LEU A 296 8.97 -4.73 4.88
N ILE A 297 8.33 -5.64 4.14
CA ILE A 297 7.20 -6.42 4.64
C ILE A 297 7.62 -7.23 5.88
N ALA A 298 8.81 -7.83 5.85
CA ALA A 298 9.35 -8.63 6.97
C ALA A 298 9.49 -7.82 8.26
N SER A 299 9.96 -6.56 8.19
CA SER A 299 10.07 -5.71 9.37
C SER A 299 8.70 -5.21 9.86
N ALA A 300 7.73 -5.03 8.97
CA ALA A 300 6.38 -4.67 9.33
C ALA A 300 5.70 -5.73 10.22
N PHE A 301 6.02 -7.01 10.02
CA PHE A 301 5.56 -8.10 10.90
C PHE A 301 6.16 -8.01 12.29
N SER A 302 7.44 -7.69 12.40
CA SER A 302 8.09 -7.47 13.70
C SER A 302 7.46 -6.28 14.44
N ASP A 303 7.28 -5.15 13.76
CA ASP A 303 6.61 -3.98 14.35
C ASP A 303 5.21 -4.34 14.84
N ALA A 304 4.44 -5.08 14.04
CA ALA A 304 3.08 -5.49 14.36
C ALA A 304 3.00 -6.37 15.63
N ALA A 305 3.94 -7.32 15.77
CA ALA A 305 4.03 -8.15 16.97
C ALA A 305 4.36 -7.32 18.21
N HIS A 306 5.29 -6.35 18.11
CA HIS A 306 5.62 -5.43 19.20
C HIS A 306 4.43 -4.54 19.58
N ALA A 307 3.73 -3.98 18.60
CA ALA A 307 2.53 -3.15 18.84
C ALA A 307 1.43 -3.94 19.55
N ALA A 308 1.15 -5.17 19.11
CA ALA A 308 0.15 -6.04 19.73
C ALA A 308 0.55 -6.46 21.15
N ASN A 309 1.84 -6.76 21.40
CA ASN A 309 2.32 -7.04 22.76
C ASN A 309 2.16 -5.83 23.69
N SER A 310 2.53 -4.65 23.22
CA SER A 310 2.41 -3.41 23.99
C SER A 310 0.94 -3.06 24.27
N ALA A 311 0.07 -3.24 23.27
CA ALA A 311 -1.38 -3.05 23.46
C ALA A 311 -1.95 -4.02 24.51
N LYS A 312 -1.55 -5.29 24.47
CA LYS A 312 -2.00 -6.28 25.48
C LYS A 312 -1.55 -5.91 26.88
N GLN A 313 -0.29 -5.50 27.06
CA GLN A 313 0.21 -5.09 28.38
C GLN A 313 -0.43 -3.79 28.89
N TYR A 314 -0.76 -2.87 27.97
CA TYR A 314 -1.50 -1.66 28.34
C TYR A 314 -2.89 -1.97 28.86
N ILE A 315 -3.61 -2.89 28.18
CA ILE A 315 -4.98 -3.30 28.54
C ILE A 315 -4.99 -4.16 29.82
N ASP A 316 -3.99 -5.02 29.97
CA ASP A 316 -3.82 -5.97 31.07
C ASP A 316 -2.35 -5.98 31.52
N PRO A 317 -1.98 -5.14 32.51
CA PRO A 317 -0.62 -5.07 33.01
C PRO A 317 -0.09 -6.37 33.62
N SER A 318 -0.97 -7.32 33.97
CA SER A 318 -0.59 -8.63 34.50
C SER A 318 -0.24 -9.64 33.40
N ALA A 319 -0.58 -9.35 32.14
CA ALA A 319 -0.30 -10.24 31.01
C ALA A 319 1.22 -10.43 30.79
N PRO A 320 1.67 -11.63 30.34
CA PRO A 320 3.05 -11.85 29.95
C PRO A 320 3.52 -10.82 28.91
N LYS A 321 4.80 -10.45 28.93
CA LYS A 321 5.37 -9.47 27.97
C LYS A 321 5.19 -9.87 26.52
N GLU A 322 5.21 -11.17 26.24
CA GLU A 322 5.13 -11.74 24.90
C GLU A 322 4.08 -12.86 24.86
N GLY A 323 3.50 -13.09 23.69
CA GLY A 323 2.67 -14.25 23.45
C GLY A 323 3.48 -15.55 23.43
N TYR A 324 2.88 -16.66 23.80
CA TYR A 324 3.50 -17.98 23.59
C TYR A 324 3.75 -18.21 22.10
N VAL A 325 4.89 -18.83 21.78
CA VAL A 325 5.20 -19.24 20.41
C VAL A 325 4.12 -20.21 19.89
N SER A 326 3.77 -20.09 18.63
CA SER A 326 2.63 -20.82 18.03
C SER A 326 2.71 -22.34 18.23
N SER A 327 3.90 -22.92 18.17
CA SER A 327 4.15 -24.36 18.36
C SER A 327 3.83 -24.88 19.77
N HIS A 328 3.77 -24.00 20.77
CA HIS A 328 3.47 -24.34 22.16
C HIS A 328 2.20 -23.65 22.66
N ASN A 329 1.40 -23.08 21.75
CA ASN A 329 0.19 -22.37 22.12
C ASN A 329 -1.04 -23.26 21.90
N ASP A 330 -1.76 -23.57 22.99
CA ASP A 330 -2.94 -24.44 22.95
C ASP A 330 -4.07 -23.91 22.05
N VAL A 331 -4.07 -22.61 21.72
CA VAL A 331 -5.04 -22.00 20.79
C VAL A 331 -5.02 -22.66 19.40
N PHE A 332 -3.88 -23.23 18.98
CA PHE A 332 -3.74 -23.94 17.71
C PHE A 332 -3.93 -25.45 17.81
N LYS A 333 -4.17 -26.01 18.98
CA LYS A 333 -4.23 -27.45 19.21
C LYS A 333 -5.24 -28.16 18.30
N GLU A 334 -6.42 -27.57 18.13
CA GLU A 334 -7.44 -28.10 17.24
C GLU A 334 -7.08 -27.94 15.77
N ALA A 335 -6.62 -26.76 15.39
CA ALA A 335 -6.20 -26.45 14.03
C ALA A 335 -5.00 -27.34 13.58
N ASN A 336 -4.08 -27.66 14.49
CA ASN A 336 -2.92 -28.48 14.19
C ASN A 336 -3.28 -29.96 13.88
N ARG A 337 -4.45 -30.46 14.31
CA ARG A 337 -4.86 -31.84 14.03
C ARG A 337 -4.89 -32.18 12.54
N GLN A 338 -5.24 -31.21 11.69
CA GLN A 338 -5.28 -31.41 10.24
C GLN A 338 -3.91 -31.63 9.60
N PHE A 339 -2.82 -31.24 10.30
CA PHE A 339 -1.45 -31.35 9.82
C PHE A 339 -0.69 -32.52 10.47
N LEU A 340 -1.26 -33.20 11.46
CA LEU A 340 -0.63 -34.33 12.10
C LEU A 340 -0.93 -35.60 11.29
N PRO A 341 0.08 -36.51 11.08
CA PRO A 341 -0.18 -37.82 10.50
C PRO A 341 -1.16 -38.59 11.39
N HIS A 342 -2.14 -39.20 10.78
CA HIS A 342 -3.11 -40.09 11.45
C HIS A 342 -2.46 -41.35 11.95
#